data_e1763a2ecfb9cf58814de3fd3b4fae6e
#
_entry.id   e1763a2ecfb9cf58814de3fd3b4fae6e
#
_cell.length_a   1.000
_cell.length_b   1.000
_cell.length_c   1.000
_cell.angle_alpha   90.00
_cell.angle_beta   90.00
_cell.angle_gamma   90.00
#
_symmetry.space_group_name_H-M   'P 1'
#
loop_
_entity.id
_entity.type
_entity.pdbx_description
1 polymer ?
#
loop_
_entity_poly.entity_id
_entity_poly.type
_entity_poly.pdbx_seq_one_letter_code
_entity_poly.pdbx_strand_id
1 'polypeptide(L)'
;MGLRGNTKKYAFLLLLLLLLTGCGKQEAVTETTTAPPETTDPKYLATELQMIVTYENLGDLEKYENLTLLDATGSTAYPALEVYAQSHPDVNIIYTVDLGKKSVAHGTPEITLTAEETDYETLMTNLSYLKDTKKLILPKTCLTADELSNLQNEYPNLEISYTLGLAGQEFTADTTSLDLSQLTSGQLNAAQEVLARLPQLETVELMRADGTSSLSQADVEWLVNAAPNASFHYTFTLFGKQIATNDIKVEFKDLSLTEDDIPALRQALAIMTDCDAFVLDNCGLDNETMASIREDYPRTELVWRIQFGKYSAWT
;
A
#
# COMPACT_ATOMS: atom_id res chain seq x y z
N MET A 1 -7.74 11.41 27.86
CA MET A 1 -8.30 12.75 27.63
C MET A 1 -8.17 12.97 26.12
N GLY A 2 -9.15 12.97 25.27
CA GLY A 2 -10.58 12.84 25.32
C GLY A 2 -11.06 12.48 23.93
N LEU A 3 -11.76 11.39 23.84
CA LEU A 3 -12.49 10.93 22.66
C LEU A 3 -13.60 11.94 22.33
N ARG A 4 -13.65 12.45 21.12
CA ARG A 4 -14.88 13.03 20.56
C ARG A 4 -15.16 12.39 19.21
N GLY A 5 -16.05 11.41 19.27
CA GLY A 5 -16.58 10.67 18.17
C GLY A 5 -17.43 11.52 17.24
N ASN A 6 -17.34 11.12 15.99
CA ASN A 6 -18.11 11.65 14.87
C ASN A 6 -19.48 10.92 14.80
N THR A 7 -20.47 11.35 15.59
CA THR A 7 -21.82 10.81 15.62
C THR A 7 -22.84 11.72 14.95
N LYS A 8 -22.53 12.28 13.79
CA LYS A 8 -23.46 13.20 13.08
C LYS A 8 -23.96 12.75 11.70
N LYS A 9 -23.71 11.51 11.27
CA LYS A 9 -24.15 11.06 9.93
C LYS A 9 -25.38 10.15 9.88
N TYR A 10 -25.98 9.75 11.00
CA TYR A 10 -27.15 8.84 11.00
C TYR A 10 -28.45 9.42 11.55
N ALA A 11 -28.54 10.73 11.74
CA ALA A 11 -29.74 11.37 12.35
C ALA A 11 -30.79 11.89 11.36
N PHE A 12 -30.65 11.62 10.03
CA PHE A 12 -31.56 12.20 9.03
C PHE A 12 -32.56 11.23 8.40
N LEU A 13 -32.55 9.96 8.78
CA LEU A 13 -33.43 8.94 8.16
C LEU A 13 -34.54 8.43 9.08
N LEU A 14 -34.79 9.04 10.23
CA LEU A 14 -35.81 8.56 11.19
C LEU A 14 -36.90 9.55 11.52
N LEU A 15 -37.16 10.55 10.68
CA LEU A 15 -38.18 11.58 10.97
C LEU A 15 -39.30 11.66 9.93
N LEU A 16 -39.68 10.60 9.24
CA LEU A 16 -40.81 10.62 8.30
C LEU A 16 -41.88 9.56 8.57
N LEU A 17 -42.03 9.07 9.81
CA LEU A 17 -43.03 8.02 10.09
C LEU A 17 -43.92 8.30 11.31
N LEU A 18 -44.28 9.54 11.58
CA LEU A 18 -45.23 9.83 12.66
C LEU A 18 -46.03 11.12 12.38
N LEU A 19 -47.00 11.04 11.47
CA LEU A 19 -48.17 11.95 11.46
C LEU A 19 -49.26 11.37 10.53
N LEU A 20 -50.09 10.43 11.00
CA LEU A 20 -51.46 10.20 10.51
C LEU A 20 -52.22 9.37 11.57
N THR A 21 -52.64 10.02 12.63
CA THR A 21 -53.82 9.60 13.42
C THR A 21 -54.75 10.79 13.56
N GLY A 22 -55.70 10.85 12.68
CA GLY A 22 -56.81 11.81 12.78
C GLY A 22 -58.13 11.05 12.57
N CYS A 23 -58.80 10.78 13.65
CA CYS A 23 -60.09 10.14 13.73
C CYS A 23 -61.20 11.11 13.22
N GLY A 24 -62.00 10.68 12.23
CA GLY A 24 -63.20 11.40 11.80
C GLY A 24 -64.20 10.38 11.22
N LYS A 25 -65.24 10.09 12.02
CA LYS A 25 -66.42 9.34 11.57
C LYS A 25 -67.20 10.17 10.55
N GLN A 26 -67.53 9.59 9.41
CA GLN A 26 -68.76 9.92 8.67
C GLN A 26 -69.28 8.76 7.82
N GLU A 27 -70.58 8.76 7.65
CA GLU A 27 -71.49 7.67 7.30
C GLU A 27 -71.35 7.15 5.88
N ALA A 28 -71.82 5.92 5.69
CA ALA A 28 -71.92 5.18 4.48
C ALA A 28 -72.83 5.85 3.44
N VAL A 29 -72.25 6.08 2.25
CA VAL A 29 -73.03 6.12 1.00
C VAL A 29 -72.43 5.07 0.07
N THR A 30 -73.19 4.03 -0.14
CA THR A 30 -72.88 2.95 -1.08
C THR A 30 -73.10 3.46 -2.51
N GLU A 31 -72.07 3.98 -3.15
CA GLU A 31 -72.04 4.04 -4.60
C GLU A 31 -71.01 3.03 -5.11
N THR A 32 -71.50 1.97 -5.62
CA THR A 32 -70.72 0.97 -6.38
C THR A 32 -70.31 1.60 -7.70
N THR A 33 -69.28 2.40 -7.69
CA THR A 33 -68.57 2.80 -8.89
C THR A 33 -67.52 1.73 -9.15
N THR A 34 -67.84 0.75 -9.99
CA THR A 34 -66.86 -0.11 -10.61
C THR A 34 -65.93 0.80 -11.43
N ALA A 35 -64.77 1.14 -10.84
CA ALA A 35 -63.68 1.70 -11.61
C ALA A 35 -63.34 0.70 -12.75
N PRO A 36 -63.14 1.13 -13.98
CA PRO A 36 -62.66 0.27 -15.03
C PRO A 36 -61.33 -0.35 -14.52
N PRO A 37 -61.01 -1.58 -14.82
CA PRO A 37 -59.70 -2.15 -14.49
C PRO A 37 -58.67 -1.19 -15.07
N GLU A 38 -57.77 -0.68 -14.20
CA GLU A 38 -56.57 0.00 -14.66
C GLU A 38 -55.83 -0.97 -15.55
N THR A 39 -55.90 -0.72 -16.84
CA THR A 39 -55.14 -1.49 -17.84
C THR A 39 -53.68 -1.13 -17.60
N THR A 40 -52.94 -2.00 -16.91
CA THR A 40 -51.50 -1.87 -16.73
C THR A 40 -50.88 -1.64 -18.10
N ASP A 41 -50.17 -0.54 -18.27
CA ASP A 41 -49.47 -0.25 -19.52
C ASP A 41 -48.63 -1.47 -19.92
N PRO A 42 -48.79 -2.05 -21.13
CA PRO A 42 -48.09 -3.26 -21.54
C PRO A 42 -46.59 -3.24 -21.33
N LYS A 43 -45.97 -2.06 -21.30
CA LYS A 43 -44.52 -1.90 -20.99
C LYS A 43 -44.17 -2.35 -19.60
N TYR A 44 -45.05 -2.22 -18.58
CA TYR A 44 -44.83 -2.65 -17.21
C TYR A 44 -45.04 -4.15 -16.99
N LEU A 45 -45.49 -4.90 -18.03
CA LEU A 45 -45.55 -6.37 -18.02
C LEU A 45 -44.22 -7.02 -18.44
N ALA A 46 -43.21 -6.21 -18.78
CA ALA A 46 -41.91 -6.71 -19.20
C ALA A 46 -41.21 -7.49 -18.07
N THR A 47 -40.58 -8.61 -18.43
CA THR A 47 -39.77 -9.44 -17.57
C THR A 47 -38.28 -9.05 -17.60
N GLU A 48 -37.88 -8.34 -18.65
CA GLU A 48 -36.50 -7.84 -18.83
C GLU A 48 -36.56 -6.35 -19.15
N LEU A 49 -35.69 -5.58 -18.52
CA LEU A 49 -35.62 -4.14 -18.70
C LEU A 49 -34.15 -3.70 -18.81
N GLN A 50 -33.87 -2.86 -19.80
CA GLN A 50 -32.60 -2.13 -19.88
C GLN A 50 -32.86 -0.66 -19.59
N MET A 51 -32.23 -0.11 -18.53
CA MET A 51 -32.45 1.26 -18.13
C MET A 51 -31.23 1.79 -17.34
N ILE A 52 -30.79 3.00 -17.68
CA ILE A 52 -29.86 3.73 -16.80
C ILE A 52 -30.64 4.21 -15.57
N VAL A 53 -30.32 3.65 -14.42
CA VAL A 53 -30.97 3.98 -13.15
C VAL A 53 -30.30 5.19 -12.53
N THR A 54 -31.14 6.15 -12.16
CA THR A 54 -30.75 7.36 -11.41
C THR A 54 -31.62 7.47 -10.16
N TYR A 55 -31.27 8.34 -9.22
CA TYR A 55 -32.10 8.60 -8.04
C TYR A 55 -33.49 9.16 -8.39
N GLU A 56 -33.63 9.80 -9.57
CA GLU A 56 -34.90 10.39 -10.03
C GLU A 56 -35.86 9.34 -10.60
N ASN A 57 -35.33 8.31 -11.29
CA ASN A 57 -36.18 7.32 -11.96
C ASN A 57 -36.26 5.96 -11.24
N LEU A 58 -35.57 5.80 -10.10
CA LEU A 58 -35.57 4.57 -9.32
C LEU A 58 -37.00 4.09 -9.00
N GLY A 59 -37.91 5.03 -8.61
CA GLY A 59 -39.30 4.71 -8.31
C GLY A 59 -40.11 4.17 -9.51
N ASP A 60 -39.64 4.33 -10.74
CA ASP A 60 -40.30 3.77 -11.92
C ASP A 60 -40.12 2.23 -12.00
N LEU A 61 -39.06 1.69 -11.36
CA LEU A 61 -38.83 0.24 -11.33
C LEU A 61 -39.93 -0.53 -10.61
N GLU A 62 -40.54 0.06 -9.57
CA GLU A 62 -41.67 -0.53 -8.83
C GLU A 62 -42.93 -0.78 -9.69
N LYS A 63 -42.99 -0.16 -10.88
CA LYS A 63 -44.11 -0.37 -11.82
C LYS A 63 -43.97 -1.67 -12.60
N TYR A 64 -42.78 -2.31 -12.59
CA TYR A 64 -42.49 -3.53 -13.36
C TYR A 64 -42.67 -4.76 -12.48
N GLU A 65 -43.90 -5.16 -12.23
CA GLU A 65 -44.25 -6.25 -11.30
C GLU A 65 -43.69 -7.63 -11.67
N ASN A 66 -43.39 -7.86 -12.97
CA ASN A 66 -42.92 -9.13 -13.50
C ASN A 66 -41.42 -9.13 -13.81
N LEU A 67 -40.67 -8.13 -13.38
CA LEU A 67 -39.25 -7.98 -13.71
C LEU A 67 -38.44 -9.13 -13.12
N THR A 68 -37.66 -9.80 -13.96
CA THR A 68 -36.72 -10.86 -13.55
C THR A 68 -35.26 -10.50 -13.91
N LEU A 69 -35.07 -9.58 -14.85
CA LEU A 69 -33.75 -9.10 -15.29
C LEU A 69 -33.78 -7.57 -15.45
N LEU A 70 -32.91 -6.89 -14.75
CA LEU A 70 -32.62 -5.47 -14.93
C LEU A 70 -31.17 -5.29 -15.41
N ASP A 71 -31.00 -4.85 -16.66
CA ASP A 71 -29.72 -4.36 -17.16
C ASP A 71 -29.61 -2.86 -16.89
N ALA A 72 -28.94 -2.53 -15.80
CA ALA A 72 -28.67 -1.17 -15.36
C ALA A 72 -27.25 -0.70 -15.72
N THR A 73 -26.64 -1.29 -16.77
CA THR A 73 -25.30 -0.91 -17.23
C THR A 73 -25.23 0.58 -17.54
N GLY A 74 -24.19 1.25 -17.04
CA GLY A 74 -23.99 2.70 -17.14
C GLY A 74 -24.66 3.53 -16.04
N SER A 75 -25.40 2.91 -15.10
CA SER A 75 -25.95 3.59 -13.92
C SER A 75 -24.84 3.95 -12.93
N THR A 76 -25.03 5.08 -12.23
CA THR A 76 -24.11 5.56 -11.19
C THR A 76 -24.75 5.62 -9.80
N ALA A 77 -26.06 5.32 -9.71
CA ALA A 77 -26.81 5.29 -8.46
C ALA A 77 -26.62 3.96 -7.71
N TYR A 78 -25.35 3.54 -7.48
CA TYR A 78 -25.03 2.24 -6.89
C TYR A 78 -25.73 1.96 -5.55
N PRO A 79 -25.79 2.89 -4.58
CA PRO A 79 -26.52 2.67 -3.33
C PRO A 79 -28.00 2.36 -3.56
N ALA A 80 -28.63 2.98 -4.56
CA ALA A 80 -30.03 2.75 -4.88
C ALA A 80 -30.26 1.39 -5.53
N LEU A 81 -29.35 0.98 -6.43
CA LEU A 81 -29.36 -0.37 -7.03
C LEU A 81 -29.19 -1.46 -5.96
N GLU A 82 -28.31 -1.25 -4.97
CA GLU A 82 -28.15 -2.18 -3.86
C GLU A 82 -29.41 -2.31 -3.00
N VAL A 83 -30.06 -1.20 -2.68
CA VAL A 83 -31.33 -1.22 -1.91
C VAL A 83 -32.42 -1.92 -2.71
N TYR A 84 -32.50 -1.65 -4.01
CA TYR A 84 -33.47 -2.31 -4.88
C TYR A 84 -33.19 -3.83 -4.97
N ALA A 85 -31.94 -4.26 -5.11
CA ALA A 85 -31.55 -5.66 -5.10
C ALA A 85 -31.94 -6.38 -3.80
N GLN A 86 -31.80 -5.74 -2.64
CA GLN A 86 -32.18 -6.29 -1.35
C GLN A 86 -33.69 -6.48 -1.20
N SER A 87 -34.48 -5.55 -1.74
CA SER A 87 -35.94 -5.63 -1.71
C SER A 87 -36.55 -6.53 -2.79
N HIS A 88 -35.81 -6.80 -3.87
CA HIS A 88 -36.23 -7.62 -5.01
C HIS A 88 -35.22 -8.75 -5.30
N PRO A 89 -35.07 -9.74 -4.39
CA PRO A 89 -34.06 -10.78 -4.52
C PRO A 89 -34.25 -11.72 -5.72
N ASP A 90 -35.46 -11.74 -6.30
CA ASP A 90 -35.80 -12.54 -7.49
C ASP A 90 -35.43 -11.84 -8.82
N VAL A 91 -35.02 -10.55 -8.76
CA VAL A 91 -34.58 -9.79 -9.90
C VAL A 91 -33.08 -9.90 -10.06
N ASN A 92 -32.63 -10.44 -11.17
CA ASN A 92 -31.22 -10.40 -11.54
C ASN A 92 -30.83 -9.00 -12.02
N ILE A 93 -29.94 -8.31 -11.30
CA ILE A 93 -29.52 -6.95 -11.64
C ILE A 93 -28.10 -6.97 -12.19
N ILE A 94 -27.92 -6.50 -13.41
CA ILE A 94 -26.64 -6.35 -14.07
C ILE A 94 -26.30 -4.86 -14.12
N TYR A 95 -25.16 -4.47 -13.59
CA TYR A 95 -24.63 -3.11 -13.73
C TYR A 95 -23.11 -3.10 -13.73
N THR A 96 -22.53 -2.00 -14.15
CA THR A 96 -21.09 -1.77 -14.08
C THR A 96 -20.80 -0.71 -13.05
N VAL A 97 -19.68 -0.88 -12.34
CA VAL A 97 -19.14 0.10 -11.39
C VAL A 97 -17.98 0.81 -12.06
N ASP A 98 -18.02 2.12 -12.05
CA ASP A 98 -16.96 2.98 -12.57
C ASP A 98 -15.82 3.07 -11.57
N LEU A 99 -14.61 2.75 -11.99
CA LEU A 99 -13.38 2.86 -11.20
C LEU A 99 -12.47 4.00 -11.71
N GLY A 100 -13.05 4.96 -12.42
CA GLY A 100 -12.40 6.14 -12.98
C GLY A 100 -12.25 6.02 -14.50
N LYS A 101 -11.26 5.33 -14.99
CA LYS A 101 -11.02 5.15 -16.43
C LYS A 101 -11.46 3.77 -16.96
N LYS A 102 -11.98 2.95 -16.07
CA LYS A 102 -12.49 1.61 -16.39
C LYS A 102 -13.75 1.31 -15.62
N SER A 103 -14.74 0.79 -16.28
CA SER A 103 -15.96 0.26 -15.67
C SER A 103 -15.89 -1.26 -15.60
N VAL A 104 -16.32 -1.83 -14.48
CA VAL A 104 -16.25 -3.26 -14.18
C VAL A 104 -17.64 -3.78 -13.81
N ALA A 105 -18.02 -4.95 -14.30
CA ALA A 105 -19.28 -5.58 -13.92
C ALA A 105 -19.29 -5.89 -12.40
N HIS A 106 -20.41 -5.64 -11.72
CA HIS A 106 -20.54 -5.72 -10.27
C HIS A 106 -20.21 -7.09 -9.68
N GLY A 107 -20.43 -8.18 -10.40
CA GLY A 107 -20.13 -9.55 -10.00
C GLY A 107 -18.71 -10.04 -10.36
N THR A 108 -17.79 -9.15 -10.75
CA THR A 108 -16.44 -9.53 -11.19
C THR A 108 -15.58 -9.96 -10.00
N PRO A 109 -15.06 -11.21 -9.96
CA PRO A 109 -14.29 -11.71 -8.82
C PRO A 109 -12.83 -11.24 -8.80
N GLU A 110 -12.26 -10.88 -9.94
CA GLU A 110 -10.88 -10.41 -10.08
C GLU A 110 -10.83 -9.20 -11.02
N ILE A 111 -10.18 -8.14 -10.57
CA ILE A 111 -10.06 -6.87 -11.30
C ILE A 111 -8.59 -6.60 -11.57
N THR A 112 -8.26 -6.27 -12.80
CA THR A 112 -6.93 -5.76 -13.17
C THR A 112 -7.07 -4.31 -13.63
N LEU A 113 -6.31 -3.40 -13.02
CA LEU A 113 -6.21 -1.98 -13.40
C LEU A 113 -4.77 -1.64 -13.70
N THR A 114 -4.48 -1.23 -14.92
CA THR A 114 -3.17 -0.69 -15.28
C THR A 114 -2.96 0.69 -14.63
N ALA A 115 -1.72 1.18 -14.58
CA ALA A 115 -1.42 2.51 -14.06
C ALA A 115 -2.23 3.63 -14.75
N GLU A 116 -2.50 3.47 -16.07
CA GLU A 116 -3.30 4.42 -16.83
C GLU A 116 -4.80 4.35 -16.52
N GLU A 117 -5.30 3.17 -16.12
CA GLU A 117 -6.71 2.93 -15.79
C GLU A 117 -7.01 3.27 -14.33
N THR A 118 -6.00 3.38 -13.46
CA THR A 118 -6.15 3.61 -12.03
C THR A 118 -6.44 5.09 -11.75
N ASP A 119 -7.54 5.35 -11.07
CA ASP A 119 -7.88 6.61 -10.41
C ASP A 119 -8.16 6.30 -8.94
N TYR A 120 -7.25 6.72 -8.06
CA TYR A 120 -7.29 6.34 -6.64
C TYR A 120 -8.57 6.77 -5.93
N GLU A 121 -9.00 8.01 -6.12
CA GLU A 121 -10.17 8.57 -5.44
C GLU A 121 -11.45 7.84 -5.84
N THR A 122 -11.64 7.59 -7.14
CA THR A 122 -12.78 6.85 -7.66
C THR A 122 -12.72 5.38 -7.25
N LEU A 123 -11.53 4.75 -7.28
CA LEU A 123 -11.32 3.39 -6.83
C LEU A 123 -11.73 3.22 -5.36
N MET A 124 -11.22 4.09 -4.47
CA MET A 124 -11.53 4.05 -3.04
C MET A 124 -13.03 4.26 -2.76
N THR A 125 -13.69 5.14 -3.53
CA THR A 125 -15.11 5.44 -3.34
C THR A 125 -16.00 4.29 -3.81
N ASN A 126 -15.68 3.67 -4.96
CA ASN A 126 -16.61 2.80 -5.66
C ASN A 126 -16.32 1.30 -5.50
N LEU A 127 -15.13 0.91 -5.03
CA LEU A 127 -14.75 -0.50 -4.85
C LEU A 127 -15.70 -1.24 -3.89
N SER A 128 -16.30 -0.54 -2.91
CA SER A 128 -17.28 -1.10 -1.98
C SER A 128 -18.55 -1.66 -2.66
N TYR A 129 -18.86 -1.23 -3.89
CA TYR A 129 -20.00 -1.73 -4.69
C TYR A 129 -19.67 -2.98 -5.50
N LEU A 130 -18.41 -3.45 -5.44
CA LEU A 130 -17.94 -4.67 -6.10
C LEU A 130 -17.77 -5.80 -5.06
N LYS A 131 -18.84 -6.18 -4.39
CA LYS A 131 -18.85 -7.11 -3.24
C LYS A 131 -18.30 -8.51 -3.52
N ASP A 132 -18.40 -8.96 -4.78
CA ASP A 132 -17.91 -10.26 -5.21
C ASP A 132 -16.42 -10.27 -5.56
N THR A 133 -15.80 -9.10 -5.61
CA THR A 133 -14.38 -8.96 -5.93
C THR A 133 -13.54 -9.44 -4.77
N LYS A 134 -12.68 -10.41 -5.05
CA LYS A 134 -11.75 -11.02 -4.09
C LYS A 134 -10.31 -10.62 -4.35
N LYS A 135 -10.00 -10.20 -5.59
CA LYS A 135 -8.65 -9.88 -6.01
C LYS A 135 -8.59 -8.61 -6.87
N LEU A 136 -7.66 -7.73 -6.51
CA LEU A 136 -7.30 -6.53 -7.27
C LEU A 136 -5.84 -6.64 -7.70
N ILE A 137 -5.59 -6.55 -9.01
CA ILE A 137 -4.26 -6.64 -9.61
C ILE A 137 -3.90 -5.28 -10.22
N LEU A 138 -2.77 -4.74 -9.79
CA LEU A 138 -2.28 -3.41 -10.15
C LEU A 138 -0.87 -3.51 -10.81
N PRO A 139 -0.77 -3.92 -12.08
CA PRO A 139 0.51 -4.05 -12.75
C PRO A 139 1.16 -2.66 -12.96
N LYS A 140 2.45 -2.54 -12.58
CA LYS A 140 3.23 -1.29 -12.66
C LYS A 140 2.48 -0.10 -12.05
N THR A 141 1.91 -0.32 -10.87
CA THR A 141 1.03 0.66 -10.23
C THR A 141 1.68 2.03 -10.06
N CYS A 142 0.87 3.07 -10.28
CA CYS A 142 1.23 4.46 -9.99
C CYS A 142 0.87 4.88 -8.54
N LEU A 143 0.17 4.01 -7.78
CA LEU A 143 -0.23 4.32 -6.40
C LEU A 143 1.00 4.46 -5.50
N THR A 144 0.95 5.44 -4.62
CA THR A 144 1.97 5.67 -3.59
C THR A 144 1.91 4.61 -2.49
N ALA A 145 2.92 4.56 -1.61
CA ALA A 145 2.94 3.67 -0.46
C ALA A 145 1.75 3.92 0.49
N ASP A 146 1.40 5.19 0.72
CA ASP A 146 0.29 5.58 1.57
C ASP A 146 -1.06 5.17 0.96
N GLU A 147 -1.25 5.37 -0.36
CA GLU A 147 -2.46 4.97 -1.06
C GLU A 147 -2.65 3.44 -1.07
N LEU A 148 -1.59 2.67 -1.28
CA LEU A 148 -1.62 1.20 -1.19
C LEU A 148 -1.96 0.74 0.24
N SER A 149 -1.36 1.37 1.25
CA SER A 149 -1.63 1.08 2.67
C SER A 149 -3.08 1.40 3.03
N ASN A 150 -3.58 2.56 2.60
CA ASN A 150 -4.97 2.96 2.84
C ASN A 150 -5.96 2.01 2.17
N LEU A 151 -5.67 1.60 0.92
CA LEU A 151 -6.49 0.64 0.19
C LEU A 151 -6.55 -0.71 0.90
N GLN A 152 -5.42 -1.22 1.39
CA GLN A 152 -5.35 -2.47 2.14
C GLN A 152 -6.09 -2.39 3.50
N ASN A 153 -6.00 -1.24 4.18
CA ASN A 153 -6.67 -1.02 5.46
C ASN A 153 -8.20 -0.92 5.31
N GLU A 154 -8.68 -0.25 4.25
CA GLU A 154 -10.11 -0.10 3.98
C GLU A 154 -10.73 -1.41 3.51
N TYR A 155 -9.99 -2.21 2.74
CA TYR A 155 -10.44 -3.49 2.18
C TYR A 155 -9.59 -4.68 2.66
N PRO A 156 -9.60 -5.04 3.95
CA PRO A 156 -8.68 -6.03 4.54
C PRO A 156 -8.91 -7.47 4.03
N ASN A 157 -10.07 -7.75 3.43
CA ASN A 157 -10.41 -9.06 2.86
C ASN A 157 -10.14 -9.15 1.35
N LEU A 158 -9.72 -8.06 0.72
CA LEU A 158 -9.37 -8.01 -0.69
C LEU A 158 -7.89 -8.39 -0.85
N GLU A 159 -7.62 -9.40 -1.66
CA GLU A 159 -6.25 -9.70 -2.06
C GLU A 159 -5.77 -8.62 -3.04
N ILE A 160 -4.83 -7.78 -2.61
CA ILE A 160 -4.24 -6.74 -3.46
C ILE A 160 -2.85 -7.21 -3.88
N SER A 161 -2.66 -7.42 -5.19
CA SER A 161 -1.36 -7.72 -5.78
C SER A 161 -0.93 -6.59 -6.72
N TYR A 162 0.32 -6.19 -6.64
CA TYR A 162 0.84 -5.14 -7.52
C TYR A 162 2.28 -5.43 -7.96
N THR A 163 2.67 -4.81 -9.07
CA THR A 163 4.06 -4.76 -9.50
C THR A 163 4.54 -3.31 -9.57
N LEU A 164 5.84 -3.15 -9.39
CA LEU A 164 6.55 -1.87 -9.47
C LEU A 164 7.58 -1.97 -10.58
N GLY A 165 7.75 -0.90 -11.34
CA GLY A 165 8.75 -0.84 -12.42
C GLY A 165 9.92 0.06 -12.04
N LEU A 166 11.18 -0.42 -12.19
CA LEU A 166 12.38 0.38 -12.03
C LEU A 166 13.47 -0.12 -12.97
N ALA A 167 14.10 0.78 -13.71
CA ALA A 167 15.22 0.49 -14.61
C ALA A 167 14.96 -0.69 -15.58
N GLY A 168 13.71 -0.86 -16.05
CA GLY A 168 13.30 -1.94 -16.96
C GLY A 168 13.03 -3.28 -16.29
N GLN A 169 13.14 -3.37 -14.97
CA GLN A 169 12.78 -4.54 -14.18
C GLN A 169 11.39 -4.34 -13.53
N GLU A 170 10.74 -5.46 -13.17
CA GLU A 170 9.48 -5.47 -12.44
C GLU A 170 9.67 -6.20 -11.11
N PHE A 171 9.09 -5.64 -10.05
CA PHE A 171 9.15 -6.16 -8.68
C PHE A 171 7.75 -6.32 -8.13
N THR A 172 7.53 -7.34 -7.31
CA THR A 172 6.26 -7.61 -6.63
C THR A 172 6.34 -7.20 -5.16
N ALA A 173 5.20 -7.08 -4.49
CA ALA A 173 5.13 -6.68 -3.08
C ALA A 173 5.88 -7.62 -2.12
N ASP A 174 6.08 -8.87 -2.50
CA ASP A 174 6.80 -9.91 -1.76
C ASP A 174 8.31 -9.98 -2.08
N THR A 175 8.83 -9.00 -2.85
CA THR A 175 10.26 -8.91 -3.16
C THR A 175 11.05 -8.67 -1.88
N THR A 176 11.99 -9.57 -1.57
CA THR A 176 12.86 -9.49 -0.41
C THR A 176 14.27 -8.99 -0.73
N SER A 177 14.67 -9.04 -2.00
CA SER A 177 16.00 -8.63 -2.44
C SER A 177 15.95 -7.88 -3.77
N LEU A 178 16.69 -6.78 -3.87
CA LEU A 178 16.82 -5.95 -5.06
C LEU A 178 18.27 -5.83 -5.52
N ASP A 179 18.53 -6.08 -6.80
CA ASP A 179 19.77 -5.71 -7.44
C ASP A 179 19.63 -4.35 -8.15
N LEU A 180 20.14 -3.31 -7.52
CA LEU A 180 20.22 -1.94 -8.02
C LEU A 180 21.66 -1.51 -8.37
N SER A 181 22.56 -2.47 -8.60
CA SER A 181 23.99 -2.23 -8.91
C SER A 181 24.22 -1.37 -10.16
N GLN A 182 23.23 -1.34 -11.06
CA GLN A 182 23.25 -0.52 -12.27
C GLN A 182 22.52 0.82 -12.13
N LEU A 183 22.00 1.11 -10.91
CA LEU A 183 21.28 2.38 -10.67
C LEU A 183 22.20 3.59 -10.88
N THR A 184 21.64 4.63 -11.46
CA THR A 184 22.33 5.91 -11.66
C THR A 184 21.68 7.01 -10.83
N SER A 185 22.41 8.10 -10.54
CA SER A 185 21.86 9.24 -9.78
C SER A 185 20.60 9.85 -10.42
N GLY A 186 20.43 9.74 -11.74
CA GLY A 186 19.22 10.20 -12.42
C GLY A 186 17.95 9.37 -12.15
N GLN A 187 18.09 8.19 -11.53
CA GLN A 187 16.99 7.26 -11.23
C GLN A 187 16.65 7.21 -9.72
N LEU A 188 17.31 8.01 -8.90
CA LEU A 188 17.18 7.96 -7.43
C LEU A 188 15.74 8.18 -6.96
N ASN A 189 15.03 9.18 -7.49
CA ASN A 189 13.64 9.45 -7.11
C ASN A 189 12.75 8.24 -7.39
N ALA A 190 12.87 7.64 -8.57
CA ALA A 190 12.10 6.44 -8.93
C ALA A 190 12.47 5.24 -8.04
N ALA A 191 13.76 5.08 -7.70
CA ALA A 191 14.21 4.03 -6.79
C ALA A 191 13.64 4.23 -5.38
N GLN A 192 13.65 5.45 -4.85
CA GLN A 192 13.06 5.75 -3.54
C GLN A 192 11.57 5.39 -3.49
N GLU A 193 10.82 5.77 -4.52
CA GLU A 193 9.40 5.44 -4.60
C GLU A 193 9.14 3.93 -4.66
N VAL A 194 10.00 3.17 -5.34
CA VAL A 194 9.90 1.69 -5.39
C VAL A 194 10.24 1.11 -4.03
N LEU A 195 11.37 1.51 -3.42
CA LEU A 195 11.81 1.02 -2.11
C LEU A 195 10.74 1.24 -1.02
N ALA A 196 10.11 2.41 -0.99
CA ALA A 196 9.05 2.73 -0.03
C ALA A 196 7.79 1.84 -0.15
N ARG A 197 7.61 1.16 -1.30
CA ARG A 197 6.46 0.29 -1.60
C ARG A 197 6.76 -1.20 -1.50
N LEU A 198 7.94 -1.59 -1.00
CA LEU A 198 8.36 -2.97 -0.83
C LEU A 198 8.45 -3.33 0.67
N PRO A 199 7.33 -3.70 1.30
CA PRO A 199 7.27 -3.88 2.76
C PRO A 199 8.08 -5.08 3.28
N GLN A 200 8.43 -6.04 2.41
CA GLN A 200 9.19 -7.25 2.75
C GLN A 200 10.66 -7.18 2.31
N LEU A 201 11.13 -5.99 1.89
CA LEU A 201 12.49 -5.83 1.41
C LEU A 201 13.50 -6.00 2.55
N GLU A 202 14.40 -6.96 2.39
CA GLU A 202 15.45 -7.30 3.35
C GLU A 202 16.83 -6.80 2.89
N THR A 203 17.12 -6.91 1.57
CA THR A 203 18.45 -6.59 1.03
C THR A 203 18.40 -5.78 -0.26
N VAL A 204 19.32 -4.83 -0.39
CA VAL A 204 19.52 -4.02 -1.59
C VAL A 204 20.98 -4.05 -2.00
N GLU A 205 21.27 -4.59 -3.16
CA GLU A 205 22.61 -4.61 -3.74
C GLU A 205 22.86 -3.36 -4.58
N LEU A 206 23.81 -2.54 -4.20
CA LEU A 206 24.23 -1.31 -4.91
C LEU A 206 25.62 -1.42 -5.53
N MET A 207 26.30 -2.57 -5.34
CA MET A 207 27.64 -2.81 -5.90
C MET A 207 27.56 -3.64 -7.17
N ARG A 208 28.40 -3.32 -8.12
CA ARG A 208 28.68 -4.17 -9.27
C ARG A 208 29.58 -5.33 -8.86
N ALA A 209 29.66 -6.33 -9.72
CA ALA A 209 30.52 -7.51 -9.51
C ALA A 209 32.02 -7.17 -9.32
N ASP A 210 32.47 -6.01 -9.78
CA ASP A 210 33.84 -5.49 -9.58
C ASP A 210 34.02 -4.69 -8.27
N GLY A 211 32.97 -4.61 -7.43
CA GLY A 211 32.99 -3.88 -6.18
C GLY A 211 32.79 -2.37 -6.33
N THR A 212 32.47 -1.88 -7.53
CA THR A 212 32.23 -0.46 -7.78
C THR A 212 30.74 -0.11 -7.70
N SER A 213 30.42 1.16 -7.40
CA SER A 213 29.07 1.71 -7.49
C SER A 213 29.08 2.99 -8.34
N SER A 214 27.96 3.27 -9.03
CA SER A 214 27.75 4.54 -9.73
C SER A 214 27.23 5.65 -8.83
N LEU A 215 26.84 5.30 -7.60
CA LEU A 215 26.22 6.21 -6.64
C LEU A 215 27.27 6.84 -5.73
N SER A 216 27.07 8.09 -5.38
CA SER A 216 27.85 8.76 -4.34
C SER A 216 27.38 8.32 -2.95
N GLN A 217 28.19 8.56 -1.93
CA GLN A 217 27.81 8.33 -0.52
C GLN A 217 26.48 9.01 -0.16
N ALA A 218 26.27 10.25 -0.61
CA ALA A 218 25.03 10.99 -0.36
C ALA A 218 23.81 10.36 -1.07
N ASP A 219 23.99 9.81 -2.28
CA ASP A 219 22.94 9.08 -2.99
C ASP A 219 22.51 7.82 -2.21
N VAL A 220 23.48 7.08 -1.68
CA VAL A 220 23.24 5.88 -0.87
C VAL A 220 22.50 6.23 0.42
N GLU A 221 22.96 7.22 1.17
CA GLU A 221 22.30 7.68 2.40
C GLU A 221 20.84 8.10 2.14
N TRP A 222 20.59 8.70 0.99
CA TRP A 222 19.24 9.08 0.59
C TRP A 222 18.34 7.86 0.31
N LEU A 223 18.86 6.81 -0.33
CA LEU A 223 18.12 5.55 -0.57
C LEU A 223 17.85 4.77 0.72
N VAL A 224 18.83 4.70 1.63
CA VAL A 224 18.68 4.02 2.94
C VAL A 224 17.49 4.58 3.72
N ASN A 225 17.27 5.90 3.65
CA ASN A 225 16.13 6.53 4.32
C ASN A 225 14.76 6.10 3.76
N ALA A 226 14.70 5.59 2.53
CA ALA A 226 13.45 5.11 1.93
C ALA A 226 13.07 3.69 2.39
N ALA A 227 14.05 2.87 2.78
CA ALA A 227 13.83 1.52 3.28
C ALA A 227 14.75 1.22 4.49
N PRO A 228 14.50 1.84 5.64
CA PRO A 228 15.41 1.80 6.80
C PRO A 228 15.54 0.41 7.44
N ASN A 229 14.66 -0.52 7.11
CA ASN A 229 14.68 -1.90 7.61
C ASN A 229 15.46 -2.85 6.70
N ALA A 230 15.86 -2.41 5.50
CA ALA A 230 16.65 -3.22 4.57
C ALA A 230 18.14 -3.01 4.77
N SER A 231 18.92 -4.06 4.57
CA SER A 231 20.39 -4.01 4.52
C SER A 231 20.84 -3.58 3.13
N PHE A 232 21.65 -2.53 3.06
CA PHE A 232 22.19 -2.02 1.81
C PHE A 232 23.65 -2.44 1.65
N HIS A 233 23.97 -3.13 0.55
CA HIS A 233 25.33 -3.53 0.21
C HIS A 233 25.96 -2.50 -0.73
N TYR A 234 26.93 -1.75 -0.22
CA TYR A 234 27.67 -0.72 -0.96
C TYR A 234 29.09 -0.56 -0.43
N THR A 235 29.95 0.09 -1.18
CA THR A 235 31.29 0.42 -0.74
C THR A 235 31.36 1.85 -0.21
N PHE A 236 32.15 2.04 0.82
CA PHE A 236 32.46 3.38 1.36
C PHE A 236 33.94 3.44 1.77
N THR A 237 34.44 4.65 1.97
CA THR A 237 35.82 4.86 2.39
C THR A 237 35.89 5.07 3.89
N LEU A 238 36.63 4.22 4.60
CA LEU A 238 36.93 4.36 6.02
C LEU A 238 38.44 4.43 6.20
N PHE A 239 38.95 5.47 6.87
CA PHE A 239 40.37 5.68 7.15
C PHE A 239 41.27 5.51 5.90
N GLY A 240 40.80 6.00 4.75
CA GLY A 240 41.52 5.93 3.47
C GLY A 240 41.47 4.57 2.76
N LYS A 241 40.81 3.56 3.31
CA LYS A 241 40.58 2.26 2.69
C LYS A 241 39.14 2.13 2.23
N GLN A 242 38.93 1.63 0.99
CA GLN A 242 37.59 1.27 0.53
C GLN A 242 37.20 -0.10 1.10
N ILE A 243 36.04 -0.18 1.73
CA ILE A 243 35.46 -1.37 2.33
C ILE A 243 34.00 -1.50 1.91
N ALA A 244 33.47 -2.71 1.93
CA ALA A 244 32.06 -2.97 1.63
C ALA A 244 31.25 -3.21 2.91
N THR A 245 29.99 -2.79 2.94
CA THR A 245 29.10 -2.98 4.11
C THR A 245 28.87 -4.46 4.44
N ASN A 246 29.01 -5.37 3.45
CA ASN A 246 28.89 -6.83 3.60
C ASN A 246 30.24 -7.54 3.72
N ASP A 247 31.36 -6.80 3.96
CA ASP A 247 32.63 -7.44 4.29
C ASP A 247 32.52 -8.17 5.63
N ILE A 248 32.74 -9.46 5.65
CA ILE A 248 32.67 -10.29 6.86
C ILE A 248 33.87 -10.05 7.80
N LYS A 249 34.95 -9.49 7.29
CA LYS A 249 36.14 -9.12 8.05
C LYS A 249 36.78 -7.87 7.49
N VAL A 250 37.05 -6.91 8.37
CA VAL A 250 37.81 -5.68 8.04
C VAL A 250 39.05 -5.60 8.90
N GLU A 251 40.17 -5.22 8.30
CA GLU A 251 41.45 -5.08 8.99
C GLU A 251 42.12 -3.74 8.61
N PHE A 252 42.50 -3.00 9.66
CA PHE A 252 43.34 -1.81 9.56
C PHE A 252 44.61 -2.02 10.38
N LYS A 253 45.71 -1.47 9.89
CA LYS A 253 46.99 -1.61 10.51
C LYS A 253 47.82 -0.34 10.44
N ASP A 254 48.56 -0.06 11.52
CA ASP A 254 49.50 1.04 11.61
C ASP A 254 48.87 2.41 11.24
N LEU A 255 47.64 2.68 11.67
CA LEU A 255 46.98 3.96 11.54
C LEU A 255 47.33 4.84 12.79
N SER A 256 47.10 6.14 12.64
CA SER A 256 47.22 7.11 13.75
C SER A 256 45.85 7.72 14.01
N LEU A 257 44.87 6.88 14.41
CA LEU A 257 43.54 7.33 14.77
C LEU A 257 43.52 8.13 16.06
N THR A 258 42.62 9.08 16.12
CA THR A 258 42.41 9.99 17.27
C THR A 258 40.95 9.89 17.73
N GLU A 259 40.61 10.61 18.82
CA GLU A 259 39.20 10.70 19.24
C GLU A 259 38.26 11.25 18.18
N ASP A 260 38.76 12.09 17.27
CA ASP A 260 37.97 12.64 16.13
C ASP A 260 37.55 11.58 15.11
N ASP A 261 38.23 10.42 15.07
CA ASP A 261 37.95 9.30 14.16
C ASP A 261 36.92 8.32 14.75
N ILE A 262 36.62 8.40 16.05
CA ILE A 262 35.69 7.50 16.74
C ILE A 262 34.27 7.54 16.14
N PRO A 263 33.69 8.71 15.80
CA PRO A 263 32.38 8.76 15.19
C PRO A 263 32.32 7.98 13.88
N ALA A 264 33.34 8.08 13.02
CA ALA A 264 33.42 7.35 11.76
C ALA A 264 33.55 5.83 11.97
N LEU A 265 34.33 5.40 12.97
CA LEU A 265 34.44 3.98 13.35
C LEU A 265 33.09 3.43 13.85
N ARG A 266 32.41 4.17 14.72
CA ARG A 266 31.08 3.78 15.24
C ARG A 266 30.04 3.72 14.13
N GLN A 267 30.05 4.66 13.20
CA GLN A 267 29.16 4.64 12.03
C GLN A 267 29.43 3.40 11.17
N ALA A 268 30.71 3.08 10.90
CA ALA A 268 31.07 1.90 10.13
C ALA A 268 30.56 0.61 10.80
N LEU A 269 30.79 0.44 12.11
CA LEU A 269 30.30 -0.72 12.88
C LEU A 269 28.77 -0.81 12.89
N ALA A 270 28.06 0.32 12.88
CA ALA A 270 26.60 0.35 12.86
C ALA A 270 26.01 -0.11 11.52
N ILE A 271 26.65 0.22 10.38
CA ILE A 271 26.16 -0.12 9.05
C ILE A 271 26.66 -1.49 8.54
N MET A 272 27.75 -2.01 9.12
CA MET A 272 28.34 -3.29 8.71
C MET A 272 27.79 -4.44 9.56
N THR A 273 26.50 -4.70 9.43
CA THR A 273 25.78 -5.69 10.27
C THR A 273 26.24 -7.13 10.08
N ASP A 274 26.86 -7.42 8.93
CA ASP A 274 27.34 -8.76 8.54
C ASP A 274 28.83 -8.96 8.85
N CYS A 275 29.48 -7.95 9.44
CA CYS A 275 30.91 -8.03 9.78
C CYS A 275 31.13 -8.84 11.05
N ASP A 276 31.71 -10.01 10.91
CA ASP A 276 32.08 -10.88 12.06
C ASP A 276 33.26 -10.33 12.83
N ALA A 277 34.27 -9.78 12.16
CA ALA A 277 35.49 -9.31 12.80
C ALA A 277 35.98 -7.97 12.24
N PHE A 278 36.28 -7.04 13.16
CA PHE A 278 36.87 -5.74 12.86
C PHE A 278 38.20 -5.58 13.61
N VAL A 279 39.29 -5.63 12.88
CA VAL A 279 40.65 -5.67 13.46
C VAL A 279 41.34 -4.32 13.31
N LEU A 280 41.79 -3.77 14.44
CA LEU A 280 42.54 -2.51 14.51
C LEU A 280 43.94 -2.76 15.14
N ASP A 281 44.89 -3.13 14.29
CA ASP A 281 46.27 -3.44 14.72
C ASP A 281 47.14 -2.17 14.74
N ASN A 282 47.56 -1.75 15.93
CA ASN A 282 48.41 -0.56 16.10
C ASN A 282 47.80 0.71 15.46
N CYS A 283 46.53 1.00 15.79
CA CYS A 283 45.77 2.08 15.15
C CYS A 283 45.65 3.36 16.00
N GLY A 284 46.32 3.48 17.15
CA GLY A 284 46.48 4.72 17.93
C GLY A 284 45.39 4.99 18.98
N LEU A 285 44.26 4.28 18.98
CA LEU A 285 43.25 4.42 20.01
C LEU A 285 43.63 3.68 21.30
N ASP A 286 43.26 4.23 22.46
CA ASP A 286 43.54 3.64 23.75
C ASP A 286 42.62 2.44 24.07
N ASN A 287 43.02 1.64 25.09
CA ASN A 287 42.31 0.41 25.42
C ASN A 287 40.92 0.65 26.02
N GLU A 288 40.70 1.73 26.77
CA GLU A 288 39.43 2.05 27.42
C GLU A 288 38.41 2.43 26.35
N THR A 289 38.79 3.28 25.40
CA THR A 289 38.00 3.66 24.23
C THR A 289 37.62 2.44 23.42
N MET A 290 38.58 1.57 23.09
CA MET A 290 38.33 0.36 22.30
C MET A 290 37.39 -0.62 23.03
N ALA A 291 37.54 -0.79 24.32
CA ALA A 291 36.68 -1.64 25.16
C ALA A 291 35.23 -1.09 25.17
N SER A 292 35.08 0.23 25.35
CA SER A 292 33.75 0.87 25.29
C SER A 292 33.06 0.69 23.94
N ILE A 293 33.78 0.86 22.82
CA ILE A 293 33.20 0.65 21.48
C ILE A 293 32.78 -0.82 21.32
N ARG A 294 33.58 -1.79 21.79
CA ARG A 294 33.22 -3.22 21.69
C ARG A 294 31.94 -3.56 22.47
N GLU A 295 31.72 -2.94 23.62
CA GLU A 295 30.49 -3.13 24.40
C GLU A 295 29.25 -2.62 23.67
N ASP A 296 29.38 -1.55 22.87
CA ASP A 296 28.27 -0.98 22.09
C ASP A 296 27.91 -1.80 20.84
N TYR A 297 28.86 -2.60 20.31
CA TYR A 297 28.70 -3.40 19.09
C TYR A 297 29.00 -4.89 19.33
N PRO A 298 28.21 -5.59 20.15
CA PRO A 298 28.50 -6.96 20.58
C PRO A 298 28.38 -8.04 19.48
N ARG A 299 27.82 -7.68 18.31
CA ARG A 299 27.70 -8.61 17.16
C ARG A 299 29.00 -8.76 16.38
N THR A 300 29.82 -7.71 16.37
CA THR A 300 31.10 -7.68 15.65
C THR A 300 32.24 -7.92 16.64
N GLU A 301 33.09 -8.89 16.39
CA GLU A 301 34.29 -9.11 17.18
C GLU A 301 35.29 -7.98 16.90
N LEU A 302 35.29 -6.96 17.77
CA LEU A 302 36.25 -5.87 17.68
C LEU A 302 37.58 -6.29 18.38
N VAL A 303 38.62 -6.43 17.57
CA VAL A 303 39.93 -6.93 17.97
C VAL A 303 40.99 -5.84 17.81
N TRP A 304 41.82 -5.64 18.85
CA TRP A 304 42.97 -4.74 18.74
C TRP A 304 44.17 -5.29 19.52
N ARG A 305 45.36 -4.69 19.31
CA ARG A 305 46.56 -5.08 19.96
C ARG A 305 46.84 -4.21 21.19
N ILE A 306 46.94 -4.85 22.35
CA ILE A 306 47.35 -4.20 23.59
C ILE A 306 48.88 -4.26 23.72
N GLN A 307 49.52 -3.12 24.04
CA GLN A 307 50.96 -3.02 24.27
C GLN A 307 51.29 -3.12 25.76
N PHE A 308 52.26 -3.96 26.11
CA PHE A 308 52.79 -4.12 27.48
C PHE A 308 54.31 -3.88 27.48
N GLY A 309 54.75 -2.63 27.44
CA GLY A 309 56.16 -2.30 27.24
C GLY A 309 56.68 -2.81 25.89
N LYS A 310 57.60 -3.79 25.90
CA LYS A 310 58.14 -4.40 24.67
C LYS A 310 57.28 -5.58 24.14
N TYR A 311 56.27 -5.99 24.86
CA TYR A 311 55.35 -7.09 24.47
C TYR A 311 54.01 -6.57 24.05
N SER A 312 53.32 -7.37 23.21
CA SER A 312 51.96 -7.09 22.82
C SER A 312 51.12 -8.35 22.82
N ALA A 313 49.80 -8.22 23.03
CA ALA A 313 48.83 -9.30 22.92
C ALA A 313 47.56 -8.81 22.17
N TRP A 314 46.88 -9.73 21.51
CA TRP A 314 45.54 -9.48 20.96
C TRP A 314 44.47 -9.59 22.04
N THR A 315 43.43 -8.79 21.93
CA THR A 315 42.25 -8.82 22.80
C THR A 315 41.29 -9.94 22.45
#